data_435ec2a833db8e805dbef75d6ebde930
#
_entry.id   435ec2a833db8e805dbef75d6ebde930
#
_cell.length_a   1.000
_cell.length_b   1.000
_cell.length_c   1.000
_cell.angle_alpha   90.00
_cell.angle_beta   90.00
_cell.angle_gamma   90.00
#
_symmetry.space_group_name_H-M   'P 1'
#
loop_
_entity.id
_entity.type
_entity.pdbx_description
1 polymer ?
#
loop_
_entity_poly.entity_id
_entity_poly.type
_entity_poly.pdbx_seq_one_letter_code
_entity_poly.pdbx_strand_id
1 'polypeptide(L)'
;GSGKNDSTQMGGFQALVISGSGSSKKILVGVRILKNKAGKKASLQFYVNDAKVETIDLDISSTAVKTSSIIKSGSQVTFTIGDLKKVYTDTSIAETKATEITFRFEQYSSVNALAYNGIYWAKFVKDNCDTWKNIPNKFSANDVLVADCNQGEIYLNGVRSPQLGALGNDWEGFVLRPGLNQIGVAYSSWVADEYAPALKVRYREAFLKSEAK
;
A
#
# COMPACT_ATOMS: atom_id res chain seq x y z
N GLY A 1 3.14 23.67 17.87
CA GLY A 1 3.44 22.96 19.08
C GLY A 1 4.67 22.11 18.90
N SER A 2 5.59 22.14 19.83
CA SER A 2 6.77 21.27 19.80
C SER A 2 6.27 19.83 19.93
N GLY A 3 6.28 19.01 18.95
CA GLY A 3 5.82 17.63 19.00
C GLY A 3 6.56 16.71 20.00
N LYS A 4 7.02 17.26 21.11
CA LYS A 4 7.67 16.54 22.21
C LYS A 4 6.60 15.93 23.10
N ASN A 5 6.70 14.61 23.31
CA ASN A 5 5.92 13.95 24.32
C ASN A 5 6.35 14.39 25.71
N ASP A 6 5.41 14.83 26.51
CA ASP A 6 5.59 15.13 27.90
C ASP A 6 5.88 13.84 28.70
N SER A 7 6.56 13.99 29.84
CA SER A 7 6.80 12.87 30.75
C SER A 7 5.54 12.20 31.30
N THR A 8 4.43 12.94 31.35
CA THR A 8 3.13 12.43 31.81
C THR A 8 2.30 11.76 30.73
N GLN A 9 2.61 12.00 29.47
CA GLN A 9 1.85 11.42 28.36
C GLN A 9 2.17 9.93 28.19
N MET A 10 1.15 9.14 27.92
CA MET A 10 1.24 7.70 27.75
C MET A 10 0.53 7.26 26.48
N GLY A 11 0.96 6.14 25.95
CA GLY A 11 0.41 5.56 24.73
C GLY A 11 1.34 4.53 24.13
N GLY A 12 1.00 4.06 22.97
CA GLY A 12 1.83 3.06 22.28
C GLY A 12 1.55 2.99 20.79
N PHE A 13 2.41 2.27 20.14
CA PHE A 13 2.32 1.98 18.73
C PHE A 13 2.74 0.55 18.47
N GLN A 14 2.01 -0.14 17.61
CA GLN A 14 2.36 -1.47 17.15
C GLN A 14 2.42 -1.49 15.62
N ALA A 15 3.45 -2.13 15.09
CA ALA A 15 3.54 -2.53 13.70
C ALA A 15 3.68 -4.05 13.66
N LEU A 16 2.65 -4.72 13.15
CA LEU A 16 2.53 -6.17 13.19
C LEU A 16 2.35 -6.73 11.80
N VAL A 17 3.07 -7.77 11.49
CA VAL A 17 2.82 -8.64 10.34
C VAL A 17 2.13 -9.89 10.85
N ILE A 18 0.98 -10.17 10.30
CA ILE A 18 0.10 -11.26 10.73
C ILE A 18 0.21 -12.40 9.74
N SER A 19 0.09 -13.62 10.23
CA SER A 19 -0.09 -14.85 9.45
C SER A 19 -1.41 -15.51 9.81
N GLY A 20 -1.92 -16.36 8.90
CA GLY A 20 -3.18 -17.08 9.08
C GLY A 20 -4.41 -16.25 8.69
N SER A 21 -5.59 -16.81 8.94
CA SER A 21 -6.89 -16.19 8.65
C SER A 21 -7.92 -16.52 9.72
N GLY A 22 -8.96 -15.70 9.85
CA GLY A 22 -10.02 -15.91 10.83
C GLY A 22 -9.47 -16.07 12.26
N SER A 23 -9.86 -17.13 12.95
CA SER A 23 -9.42 -17.46 14.32
C SER A 23 -7.97 -17.97 14.40
N SER A 24 -7.36 -18.34 13.28
CA SER A 24 -5.96 -18.80 13.24
C SER A 24 -4.96 -17.66 13.05
N LYS A 25 -5.39 -16.41 13.05
CA LYS A 25 -4.51 -15.23 12.95
C LYS A 25 -3.56 -15.19 14.15
N LYS A 26 -2.27 -15.04 13.86
CA LYS A 26 -1.21 -14.86 14.87
C LYS A 26 -0.17 -13.84 14.40
N ILE A 27 0.54 -13.25 15.34
CA ILE A 27 1.65 -12.34 15.03
C ILE A 27 2.79 -13.19 14.44
N LEU A 28 3.10 -13.00 13.18
CA LEU A 28 4.27 -13.61 12.57
C LEU A 28 5.53 -12.90 13.05
N VAL A 29 5.58 -11.58 12.88
CA VAL A 29 6.64 -10.70 13.39
C VAL A 29 6.05 -9.34 13.72
N GLY A 30 6.64 -8.62 14.66
CA GLY A 30 6.17 -7.28 14.98
C GLY A 30 6.99 -6.55 16.03
N VAL A 31 6.73 -5.25 16.12
CA VAL A 31 7.27 -4.40 17.16
C VAL A 31 6.14 -3.66 17.86
N ARG A 32 6.33 -3.40 19.15
CA ARG A 32 5.47 -2.53 19.95
C ARG A 32 6.34 -1.56 20.71
N ILE A 33 6.04 -0.28 20.59
CA ILE A 33 6.59 0.77 21.44
C ILE A 33 5.50 1.11 22.46
N LEU A 34 5.80 0.98 23.73
CA LEU A 34 4.83 1.17 24.81
C LEU A 34 5.39 2.13 25.86
N LYS A 35 4.75 3.28 26.00
CA LYS A 35 4.95 4.20 27.10
C LYS A 35 3.79 4.13 28.06
N ASN A 36 3.89 3.32 29.10
CA ASN A 36 2.83 3.09 30.08
C ASN A 36 3.20 3.62 31.49
N LYS A 37 4.27 4.36 31.62
CA LYS A 37 4.74 4.98 32.87
C LYS A 37 5.18 6.41 32.61
N ALA A 38 5.07 7.25 33.63
CA ALA A 38 5.68 8.57 33.61
C ALA A 38 7.19 8.49 33.40
N GLY A 39 7.77 9.52 32.76
CA GLY A 39 9.18 9.59 32.46
C GLY A 39 9.49 9.68 30.96
N LYS A 40 10.75 9.62 30.60
CA LYS A 40 11.24 9.77 29.21
C LYS A 40 11.49 8.44 28.50
N LYS A 41 11.26 7.32 29.19
CA LYS A 41 11.50 5.99 28.63
C LYS A 41 10.21 5.32 28.19
N ALA A 42 10.29 4.57 27.10
CA ALA A 42 9.29 3.62 26.65
C ALA A 42 9.90 2.23 26.58
N SER A 43 9.12 1.19 26.59
CA SER A 43 9.59 -0.15 26.27
C SER A 43 9.40 -0.42 24.78
N LEU A 44 10.43 -0.92 24.13
CA LEU A 44 10.41 -1.46 22.79
C LEU A 44 10.38 -2.98 22.90
N GLN A 45 9.32 -3.58 22.41
CA GLN A 45 9.04 -5.01 22.49
C GLN A 45 9.10 -5.62 21.09
N PHE A 46 9.78 -6.76 20.96
CA PHE A 46 9.89 -7.51 19.72
C PHE A 46 9.05 -8.78 19.81
N TYR A 47 8.34 -9.08 18.73
CA TYR A 47 7.48 -10.25 18.61
C TYR A 47 7.91 -11.11 17.43
N VAL A 48 8.05 -12.40 17.68
CA VAL A 48 8.27 -13.43 16.65
C VAL A 48 7.38 -14.63 16.99
N ASN A 49 6.60 -15.10 16.02
CA ASN A 49 5.71 -16.27 16.17
C ASN A 49 4.80 -16.19 17.40
N ASP A 50 4.09 -15.08 17.53
CA ASP A 50 3.16 -14.76 18.63
C ASP A 50 3.81 -14.60 20.02
N ALA A 51 5.11 -14.84 20.13
CA ALA A 51 5.85 -14.69 21.36
C ALA A 51 6.56 -13.32 21.42
N LYS A 52 6.53 -12.69 22.58
CA LYS A 52 7.38 -11.55 22.89
C LYS A 52 8.78 -12.04 23.21
N VAL A 53 9.72 -11.84 22.27
CA VAL A 53 11.09 -12.41 22.36
C VAL A 53 12.05 -11.54 23.14
N GLU A 54 11.85 -10.21 23.13
CA GLU A 54 12.71 -9.28 23.89
C GLU A 54 11.95 -8.00 24.22
N THR A 55 12.37 -7.34 25.29
CA THR A 55 11.95 -5.98 25.67
C THR A 55 13.17 -5.18 26.05
N ILE A 56 13.33 -4.00 25.48
CA ILE A 56 14.41 -3.06 25.79
C ILE A 56 13.85 -1.68 26.11
N ASP A 57 14.59 -0.91 26.87
CA ASP A 57 14.27 0.50 27.12
C ASP A 57 14.65 1.36 25.91
N LEU A 58 13.72 2.19 25.47
CA LEU A 58 13.87 3.17 24.40
C LEU A 58 13.77 4.58 25.01
N ASP A 59 14.75 5.43 24.78
CA ASP A 59 14.64 6.85 25.12
C ASP A 59 13.79 7.55 24.04
N ILE A 60 12.67 8.12 24.47
CA ILE A 60 11.71 8.84 23.63
C ILE A 60 11.81 10.36 23.79
N SER A 61 12.87 10.85 24.44
CA SER A 61 13.11 12.30 24.60
C SER A 61 13.41 12.99 23.26
N SER A 62 13.87 12.23 22.28
CA SER A 62 14.14 12.73 20.92
C SER A 62 12.85 12.84 20.11
N THR A 63 12.72 13.95 19.39
CA THR A 63 11.66 14.17 18.39
C THR A 63 12.02 13.65 17.00
N ALA A 64 13.21 13.06 16.84
CA ALA A 64 13.67 12.59 15.55
C ALA A 64 12.80 11.44 15.03
N VAL A 65 12.38 11.55 13.79
CA VAL A 65 11.75 10.46 13.06
C VAL A 65 12.78 9.35 12.86
N LYS A 66 12.45 8.13 13.28
CA LYS A 66 13.30 6.97 13.08
C LYS A 66 12.76 6.14 11.92
N THR A 67 13.60 5.87 10.93
CA THR A 67 13.30 4.85 9.94
C THR A 67 13.49 3.49 10.58
N SER A 68 12.51 2.62 10.36
CA SER A 68 12.50 1.28 10.92
C SER A 68 12.18 0.26 9.85
N SER A 69 12.75 -0.93 9.96
CA SER A 69 12.44 -2.04 9.07
C SER A 69 12.32 -3.36 9.84
N ILE A 70 11.47 -4.23 9.33
CA ILE A 70 11.35 -5.62 9.76
C ILE A 70 11.55 -6.46 8.51
N ILE A 71 12.57 -7.30 8.50
CA ILE A 71 12.90 -8.19 7.38
C ILE A 71 12.81 -9.61 7.88
N LYS A 72 11.93 -10.42 7.28
CA LYS A 72 11.86 -11.87 7.49
C LYS A 72 12.43 -12.56 6.26
N SER A 73 13.42 -13.43 6.47
CA SER A 73 14.02 -14.27 5.43
C SER A 73 14.13 -15.69 5.97
N GLY A 74 13.32 -16.60 5.45
CA GLY A 74 13.20 -17.94 6.00
C GLY A 74 12.87 -17.92 7.50
N SER A 75 13.70 -18.56 8.31
CA SER A 75 13.59 -18.58 9.78
C SER A 75 14.13 -17.33 10.47
N GLN A 76 14.84 -16.46 9.77
CA GLN A 76 15.49 -15.30 10.37
C GLN A 76 14.63 -14.05 10.27
N VAL A 77 14.58 -13.29 11.36
CA VAL A 77 13.91 -11.99 11.44
C VAL A 77 14.92 -10.94 11.90
N THR A 78 15.07 -9.90 11.10
CA THR A 78 15.92 -8.75 11.44
C THR A 78 15.04 -7.52 11.69
N PHE A 79 15.16 -6.93 12.84
CA PHE A 79 14.56 -5.65 13.20
C PHE A 79 15.64 -4.57 13.18
N THR A 80 15.37 -3.47 12.51
CA THR A 80 16.21 -2.26 12.53
C THR A 80 15.36 -1.08 12.94
N ILE A 81 15.74 -0.35 13.98
CA ILE A 81 15.03 0.83 14.49
C ILE A 81 16.08 1.93 14.76
N GLY A 82 16.26 2.85 13.80
CA GLY A 82 17.40 3.74 13.78
C GLY A 82 18.69 2.92 13.76
N ASP A 83 19.58 3.15 14.73
CA ASP A 83 20.87 2.45 14.82
C ASP A 83 20.77 1.07 15.52
N LEU A 84 19.65 0.78 16.14
CA LEU A 84 19.43 -0.50 16.80
C LEU A 84 19.12 -1.58 15.77
N LYS A 85 19.91 -2.66 15.79
CA LYS A 85 19.67 -3.86 15.00
C LYS A 85 19.55 -5.08 15.91
N LYS A 86 18.49 -5.86 15.74
CA LYS A 86 18.25 -7.13 16.44
C LYS A 86 17.91 -8.22 15.42
N VAL A 87 18.44 -9.41 15.66
CA VAL A 87 18.22 -10.58 14.80
C VAL A 87 17.74 -11.75 15.67
N TYR A 88 16.67 -12.37 15.26
CA TYR A 88 16.10 -13.56 15.91
C TYR A 88 15.93 -14.67 14.88
N THR A 89 16.02 -15.91 15.34
CA THR A 89 15.82 -17.09 14.51
C THR A 89 14.75 -17.98 15.13
N ASP A 90 13.74 -18.33 14.34
CA ASP A 90 12.71 -19.30 14.69
C ASP A 90 12.42 -20.18 13.47
N THR A 91 12.84 -21.44 13.54
CA THR A 91 12.69 -22.37 12.40
C THR A 91 11.24 -22.69 12.07
N SER A 92 10.32 -22.54 13.02
CA SER A 92 8.91 -22.83 12.83
C SER A 92 8.20 -21.83 11.89
N ILE A 93 8.77 -20.64 11.70
CA ILE A 93 8.21 -19.63 10.80
C ILE A 93 8.82 -19.63 9.40
N ALA A 94 9.77 -20.53 9.11
CA ALA A 94 10.54 -20.50 7.87
C ALA A 94 9.62 -20.35 6.64
N GLU A 95 8.62 -21.22 6.54
CA GLU A 95 7.67 -21.25 5.42
C GLU A 95 6.37 -20.46 5.68
N THR A 96 6.27 -19.79 6.85
CA THR A 96 5.05 -19.06 7.21
C THR A 96 4.93 -17.78 6.39
N LYS A 97 3.81 -17.63 5.72
CA LYS A 97 3.51 -16.48 4.85
C LYS A 97 2.76 -15.39 5.61
N ALA A 98 3.14 -14.15 5.34
CA ALA A 98 2.39 -12.98 5.80
C ALA A 98 1.05 -12.87 5.04
N THR A 99 -0.02 -12.59 5.76
CA THR A 99 -1.37 -12.41 5.21
C THR A 99 -1.91 -11.01 5.41
N GLU A 100 -1.42 -10.31 6.44
CA GLU A 100 -1.92 -8.98 6.80
C GLU A 100 -0.83 -8.15 7.46
N ILE A 101 -0.90 -6.84 7.30
CA ILE A 101 -0.11 -5.87 8.07
C ILE A 101 -1.08 -5.02 8.87
N THR A 102 -0.81 -4.89 10.16
CA THR A 102 -1.64 -4.12 11.08
C THR A 102 -0.80 -3.09 11.81
N PHE A 103 -1.29 -1.85 11.79
CA PHE A 103 -0.78 -0.78 12.63
C PHE A 103 -1.81 -0.45 13.70
N ARG A 104 -1.39 -0.41 14.96
CA ARG A 104 -2.26 -0.07 16.09
C ARG A 104 -1.67 1.08 16.88
N PHE A 105 -2.52 2.06 17.18
CA PHE A 105 -2.20 3.16 18.07
C PHE A 105 -2.91 2.93 19.39
N GLU A 106 -2.14 2.98 20.47
CA GLU A 106 -2.67 2.72 21.81
C GLU A 106 -2.73 4.03 22.59
N GLN A 107 -3.85 4.23 23.25
CA GLN A 107 -4.08 5.34 24.17
C GLN A 107 -4.70 4.80 25.46
N TYR A 108 -4.28 5.34 26.58
CA TYR A 108 -4.85 5.01 27.88
C TYR A 108 -5.82 6.10 28.29
N SER A 109 -7.09 5.74 28.55
CA SER A 109 -8.19 6.68 28.80
C SER A 109 -8.02 7.55 30.04
N SER A 110 -7.22 7.12 31.01
CA SER A 110 -7.03 7.80 32.31
C SER A 110 -5.82 8.73 32.34
N VAL A 111 -5.10 8.88 31.23
CA VAL A 111 -3.85 9.66 31.19
C VAL A 111 -3.79 10.53 29.93
N ASN A 112 -2.89 11.52 29.95
CA ASN A 112 -2.65 12.35 28.78
C ASN A 112 -2.15 11.52 27.61
N ALA A 113 -2.77 11.67 26.46
CA ALA A 113 -2.32 11.03 25.22
C ALA A 113 -0.95 11.54 24.78
N LEU A 114 -0.25 10.74 24.01
CA LEU A 114 0.96 11.19 23.32
C LEU A 114 0.63 12.38 22.41
N ALA A 115 1.41 13.45 22.49
CA ALA A 115 1.22 14.64 21.65
C ALA A 115 1.40 14.32 20.17
N TYR A 116 2.22 13.32 19.89
CA TYR A 116 2.50 12.85 18.55
C TYR A 116 2.66 11.33 18.55
N ASN A 117 1.82 10.66 17.77
CA ASN A 117 1.88 9.22 17.55
C ASN A 117 1.34 8.95 16.13
N GLY A 118 2.23 8.73 15.18
CA GLY A 118 1.84 8.64 13.78
C GLY A 118 2.88 7.95 12.90
N ILE A 119 2.45 7.60 11.71
CA ILE A 119 3.28 7.02 10.64
C ILE A 119 3.31 8.03 9.50
N TYR A 120 4.50 8.38 9.02
CA TYR A 120 4.65 9.24 7.84
C TYR A 120 4.48 8.46 6.54
N TRP A 121 5.05 7.25 6.51
CA TRP A 121 4.92 6.36 5.37
C TRP A 121 5.16 4.91 5.82
N ALA A 122 4.63 3.99 5.07
CA ALA A 122 4.90 2.57 5.21
C ALA A 122 5.07 1.94 3.83
N LYS A 123 6.01 1.00 3.70
CA LYS A 123 6.24 0.21 2.49
C LYS A 123 6.30 -1.25 2.87
N PHE A 124 5.58 -2.06 2.14
CA PHE A 124 5.68 -3.51 2.24
C PHE A 124 6.21 -4.08 0.92
N VAL A 125 7.18 -4.98 1.03
CA VAL A 125 7.74 -5.71 -0.11
C VAL A 125 7.69 -7.18 0.24
N LYS A 126 7.19 -7.98 -0.65
CA LYS A 126 7.22 -9.43 -0.57
C LYS A 126 8.01 -9.94 -1.76
N ASP A 127 9.21 -10.42 -1.49
CA ASP A 127 10.09 -11.01 -2.49
C ASP A 127 9.76 -12.50 -2.66
N ASN A 128 10.17 -13.08 -3.78
CA ASN A 128 10.04 -14.51 -4.09
C ASN A 128 8.62 -15.04 -3.88
N CYS A 129 7.63 -14.31 -4.42
CA CYS A 129 6.25 -14.76 -4.38
C CYS A 129 6.05 -15.86 -5.42
N ASP A 130 6.02 -17.12 -4.99
CA ASP A 130 5.80 -18.29 -5.83
C ASP A 130 4.37 -18.37 -6.42
N THR A 131 3.47 -17.58 -5.91
CA THR A 131 2.11 -17.51 -6.44
C THR A 131 1.89 -16.17 -7.10
N TRP A 132 2.05 -16.13 -8.39
CA TRP A 132 1.31 -15.21 -9.19
C TRP A 132 -0.18 -15.48 -8.89
N LYS A 133 -0.88 -14.55 -8.25
CA LYS A 133 -2.31 -14.51 -8.46
C LYS A 133 -2.45 -14.19 -9.93
N ASN A 134 -2.77 -15.18 -10.71
CA ASN A 134 -3.26 -14.98 -12.05
C ASN A 134 -4.52 -14.12 -11.88
N ILE A 135 -4.36 -12.82 -11.97
CA ILE A 135 -5.51 -11.95 -12.19
C ILE A 135 -5.94 -12.34 -13.59
N PRO A 136 -7.12 -12.98 -13.77
CA PRO A 136 -7.53 -13.44 -15.08
C PRO A 136 -7.40 -12.28 -16.03
N ASN A 137 -6.61 -12.46 -17.10
CA ASN A 137 -6.57 -11.46 -18.14
C ASN A 137 -8.00 -11.31 -18.65
N LYS A 138 -8.55 -10.11 -18.54
CA LYS A 138 -9.91 -9.81 -19.00
C LYS A 138 -10.01 -9.76 -20.52
N PHE A 139 -8.86 -9.80 -21.18
CA PHE A 139 -8.73 -9.68 -22.63
C PHE A 139 -8.12 -10.92 -23.22
N SER A 140 -8.63 -11.36 -24.35
CA SER A 140 -8.11 -12.44 -25.19
C SER A 140 -7.52 -11.88 -26.48
N ALA A 141 -6.76 -12.69 -27.20
CA ALA A 141 -6.30 -12.31 -28.53
C ALA A 141 -7.52 -12.00 -29.44
N ASN A 142 -7.40 -10.91 -30.20
CA ASN A 142 -8.44 -10.36 -31.08
C ASN A 142 -9.64 -9.71 -30.39
N ASP A 143 -9.63 -9.52 -29.09
CA ASP A 143 -10.65 -8.72 -28.43
C ASP A 143 -10.62 -7.27 -28.92
N VAL A 144 -11.81 -6.71 -29.07
CA VAL A 144 -11.98 -5.30 -29.47
C VAL A 144 -12.58 -4.53 -28.30
N LEU A 145 -11.78 -3.64 -27.74
CA LEU A 145 -12.21 -2.71 -26.71
C LEU A 145 -12.58 -1.38 -27.36
N VAL A 146 -13.80 -0.92 -27.14
CA VAL A 146 -14.27 0.40 -27.61
C VAL A 146 -14.54 1.28 -26.41
N ALA A 147 -13.90 2.44 -26.36
CA ALA A 147 -14.21 3.51 -25.45
C ALA A 147 -15.03 4.57 -26.23
N ASP A 148 -16.32 4.66 -25.97
CA ASP A 148 -17.21 5.65 -26.54
C ASP A 148 -17.24 6.89 -25.64
N CYS A 149 -16.41 7.88 -25.96
CA CYS A 149 -16.31 9.10 -25.18
C CYS A 149 -17.56 9.98 -25.28
N ASN A 150 -18.37 9.82 -26.31
CA ASN A 150 -19.62 10.59 -26.46
C ASN A 150 -20.71 10.08 -25.50
N GLN A 151 -20.72 8.78 -25.23
CA GLN A 151 -21.69 8.16 -24.31
C GLN A 151 -21.10 7.91 -22.92
N GLY A 152 -19.78 8.05 -22.76
CA GLY A 152 -19.09 7.69 -21.52
C GLY A 152 -19.11 6.19 -21.24
N GLU A 153 -19.11 5.36 -22.26
CA GLU A 153 -19.30 3.93 -22.13
C GLU A 153 -18.14 3.11 -22.72
N ILE A 154 -17.96 1.91 -22.17
CA ILE A 154 -16.96 0.95 -22.64
C ILE A 154 -17.67 -0.31 -23.13
N TYR A 155 -17.21 -0.82 -24.24
CA TYR A 155 -17.69 -2.07 -24.84
C TYR A 155 -16.52 -3.02 -25.08
N LEU A 156 -16.69 -4.29 -24.75
CA LEU A 156 -15.79 -5.37 -25.12
C LEU A 156 -16.50 -6.28 -26.12
N ASN A 157 -15.95 -6.41 -27.32
CA ASN A 157 -16.56 -7.20 -28.40
C ASN A 157 -18.02 -6.83 -28.68
N GLY A 158 -18.34 -5.54 -28.58
CA GLY A 158 -19.68 -5.02 -28.79
C GLY A 158 -20.64 -5.17 -27.58
N VAL A 159 -20.20 -5.80 -26.49
CA VAL A 159 -20.99 -5.93 -25.26
C VAL A 159 -20.60 -4.82 -24.28
N ARG A 160 -21.59 -4.10 -23.76
CA ARG A 160 -21.39 -3.05 -22.75
C ARG A 160 -20.72 -3.62 -21.51
N SER A 161 -19.56 -3.04 -21.14
CA SER A 161 -18.67 -3.56 -20.11
C SER A 161 -18.17 -2.44 -19.18
N PRO A 162 -19.05 -1.78 -18.41
CA PRO A 162 -18.70 -0.62 -17.60
C PRO A 162 -17.67 -0.94 -16.51
N GLN A 163 -17.57 -2.20 -16.09
CA GLN A 163 -16.57 -2.68 -15.10
C GLN A 163 -15.13 -2.61 -15.60
N LEU A 164 -14.90 -2.34 -16.88
CA LEU A 164 -13.59 -2.12 -17.47
C LEU A 164 -13.15 -0.66 -17.40
N GLY A 165 -14.07 0.26 -17.07
CA GLY A 165 -13.78 1.68 -16.89
C GLY A 165 -13.19 1.97 -15.51
N ALA A 166 -12.32 2.97 -15.44
CA ALA A 166 -11.87 3.52 -14.17
C ALA A 166 -12.88 4.56 -13.64
N LEU A 167 -13.02 4.64 -12.33
CA LEU A 167 -13.78 5.74 -11.70
C LEU A 167 -13.05 7.06 -11.94
N GLY A 168 -13.79 8.11 -12.30
CA GLY A 168 -13.25 9.43 -12.53
C GLY A 168 -12.64 9.64 -13.93
N ASN A 169 -13.00 8.81 -14.91
CA ASN A 169 -12.68 9.10 -16.31
C ASN A 169 -13.28 10.43 -16.75
N ASP A 170 -12.49 11.26 -17.40
CA ASP A 170 -12.94 12.53 -18.01
C ASP A 170 -13.35 12.27 -19.47
N TRP A 171 -14.55 11.75 -19.65
CA TRP A 171 -15.12 11.50 -20.97
C TRP A 171 -15.39 12.80 -21.76
N GLU A 172 -15.84 13.84 -21.07
CA GLU A 172 -16.22 15.14 -21.68
C GLU A 172 -14.97 15.93 -22.11
N GLY A 173 -13.86 15.77 -21.38
CA GLY A 173 -12.58 16.40 -21.71
C GLY A 173 -11.83 15.73 -22.87
N PHE A 174 -12.24 14.52 -23.29
CA PHE A 174 -11.58 13.79 -24.36
C PHE A 174 -12.04 14.27 -25.73
N VAL A 175 -11.61 15.45 -26.12
CA VAL A 175 -11.93 16.10 -27.39
C VAL A 175 -10.68 16.32 -28.25
N LEU A 176 -10.77 16.08 -29.53
CA LEU A 176 -9.72 16.41 -30.49
C LEU A 176 -9.83 17.89 -30.88
N ARG A 177 -8.76 18.62 -30.75
CA ARG A 177 -8.68 20.04 -31.12
C ARG A 177 -8.09 20.18 -32.52
N PRO A 178 -8.36 21.27 -33.23
CA PRO A 178 -7.67 21.59 -34.48
C PRO A 178 -6.14 21.54 -34.28
N GLY A 179 -5.43 20.89 -35.19
CA GLY A 179 -3.97 20.76 -35.16
C GLY A 179 -3.51 19.38 -34.70
N LEU A 180 -2.29 19.32 -34.17
CA LEU A 180 -1.68 18.06 -33.73
C LEU A 180 -2.27 17.62 -32.39
N ASN A 181 -2.81 16.40 -32.35
CA ASN A 181 -3.27 15.75 -31.13
C ASN A 181 -2.39 14.50 -30.90
N GLN A 182 -1.94 14.31 -29.66
CA GLN A 182 -1.20 13.12 -29.27
C GLN A 182 -2.08 12.24 -28.39
N ILE A 183 -2.33 11.02 -28.82
CA ILE A 183 -3.10 10.02 -28.09
C ILE A 183 -2.17 8.87 -27.77
N GLY A 184 -2.06 8.51 -26.48
CA GLY A 184 -1.23 7.40 -26.01
C GLY A 184 -2.09 6.25 -25.50
N VAL A 185 -1.62 5.03 -25.74
CA VAL A 185 -2.11 3.81 -25.10
C VAL A 185 -0.98 3.27 -24.23
N ALA A 186 -1.27 3.05 -22.95
CA ALA A 186 -0.35 2.38 -22.06
C ALA A 186 -0.84 0.95 -21.79
N TYR A 187 0.07 0.01 -21.81
CA TYR A 187 -0.17 -1.38 -21.45
C TYR A 187 0.95 -1.89 -20.54
N SER A 188 0.74 -3.04 -19.93
CA SER A 188 1.69 -3.59 -18.95
C SER A 188 3.05 -3.92 -19.60
N SER A 189 4.13 -3.60 -18.91
CA SER A 189 5.50 -3.79 -19.38
C SER A 189 5.90 -5.26 -19.63
N TRP A 190 5.10 -6.21 -19.15
CA TRP A 190 5.32 -7.65 -19.41
C TRP A 190 4.66 -8.14 -20.72
N VAL A 191 3.89 -7.30 -21.39
CA VAL A 191 3.28 -7.66 -22.69
C VAL A 191 4.39 -7.52 -23.74
N ALA A 192 4.67 -8.61 -24.45
CA ALA A 192 5.63 -8.54 -25.55
C ALA A 192 5.09 -7.65 -26.69
N ASP A 193 5.99 -6.97 -27.38
CA ASP A 193 5.63 -5.97 -28.41
C ASP A 193 4.72 -6.53 -29.51
N GLU A 194 4.85 -7.82 -29.81
CA GLU A 194 4.00 -8.53 -30.76
C GLU A 194 2.54 -8.64 -30.36
N TYR A 195 2.24 -8.47 -29.06
CA TYR A 195 0.89 -8.46 -28.48
C TYR A 195 0.44 -7.07 -28.07
N ALA A 196 1.17 -6.04 -28.44
CA ALA A 196 0.79 -4.67 -28.15
C ALA A 196 -0.55 -4.34 -28.77
N PRO A 197 -1.45 -3.62 -28.04
CA PRO A 197 -2.75 -3.26 -28.57
C PRO A 197 -2.63 -2.25 -29.71
N ALA A 198 -3.36 -2.48 -30.79
CA ALA A 198 -3.47 -1.51 -31.88
C ALA A 198 -4.54 -0.47 -31.52
N LEU A 199 -4.22 0.81 -31.68
CA LEU A 199 -5.16 1.92 -31.45
C LEU A 199 -5.79 2.36 -32.77
N LYS A 200 -7.15 2.40 -32.79
CA LYS A 200 -7.90 3.01 -33.87
C LYS A 200 -8.77 4.13 -33.29
N VAL A 201 -8.56 5.35 -33.76
CA VAL A 201 -9.37 6.50 -33.37
C VAL A 201 -10.44 6.76 -34.41
N ARG A 202 -11.68 6.92 -33.97
CA ARG A 202 -12.80 7.41 -34.80
C ARG A 202 -13.30 8.71 -34.18
N TYR A 203 -13.45 9.74 -34.99
CA TYR A 203 -13.92 11.04 -34.54
C TYR A 203 -14.96 11.61 -35.48
N ARG A 204 -15.76 12.54 -34.98
CA ARG A 204 -16.67 13.33 -35.78
C ARG A 204 -16.08 14.71 -35.95
N GLU A 205 -16.08 15.19 -37.18
CA GLU A 205 -15.70 16.59 -37.46
C GLU A 205 -16.82 17.52 -36.99
N ALA A 206 -16.46 18.57 -36.26
CA ALA A 206 -17.37 19.63 -35.87
C ALA A 206 -16.93 20.91 -36.55
N PHE A 207 -17.82 21.52 -37.30
CA PHE A 207 -17.62 22.80 -37.94
C PHE A 207 -18.34 23.88 -37.14
N LEU A 208 -17.65 24.98 -36.84
CA LEU A 208 -18.31 26.18 -36.34
C LEU A 208 -19.21 26.73 -37.47
N LYS A 209 -20.50 26.79 -37.23
CA LYS A 209 -21.44 27.43 -38.13
C LYS A 209 -21.11 28.91 -38.11
N SER A 210 -20.58 29.47 -39.20
CA SER A 210 -20.50 30.92 -39.34
C SER A 210 -21.93 31.44 -39.52
N GLU A 211 -22.44 32.20 -38.57
CA GLU A 211 -23.61 32.98 -38.82
C GLU A 211 -23.23 34.02 -39.87
N ALA A 212 -23.75 33.88 -41.06
CA ALA A 212 -23.70 34.95 -42.05
C ALA A 212 -24.46 36.14 -41.49
N LYS A 213 -23.75 37.28 -41.32
CA LYS A 213 -24.37 38.55 -41.04
C LYS A 213 -25.12 39.03 -42.26
#